data_7b1543742c2b9598db1f66b317dfd2df
#
_entry.id   7b1543742c2b9598db1f66b317dfd2df
#
_cell.length_a   1.000
_cell.length_b   1.000
_cell.length_c   1.000
_cell.angle_alpha   90.00
_cell.angle_beta   90.00
_cell.angle_gamma   90.00
#
_symmetry.space_group_name_H-M   'P 1'
#
loop_
_entity.id
_entity.type
_entity.pdbx_description
1 polymer ?
#
loop_
_entity_poly.entity_id
_entity_poly.type
_entity_poly.pdbx_seq_one_letter_code
_entity_poly.pdbx_strand_id
1 'polypeptide(L)'
;MPPAHTGAPVIAGASASSFPTPAAEPLSPGGAGYRRMSLALFAAGLATFALLYSTQALLPAVSAGFRVTAGQASWTVSAATGALALCVLPLSALSERFGRTRLMTWSLAVAVAVGLLVPFAPDLNWLVALRAVQGAAIAGVPASAMAYLAEEVRPKALVGAIGLFVAGNSIGGMSGRLVTGWAAQWGGWRAGLAAVGVLALVCAVIFRLLLPKARFFSPASLNPRALGAAVSGHLRDPLMLRLYGIGALFMTVFGAVYTVIGYRLVEEFSLPQGVVGSVFLVYLVGTASSAAAGGLVARLGRRGALYLAVTTTAAGLLLSLSTSLAVVLAGLVLITAGFFAGHAVASSSVSRTAKTGRAQASALYQSAYYLGSSAGGTLGAVAFHSAGWPATVLLGLVAVLGVVSITLYGSRVAHLERRVPATVALR
;
A
#
# COMPACT_ATOMS: atom_id res chain seq x y z
N MET A 1 47.87 21.70 -80.52
CA MET A 1 48.52 21.80 -79.18
C MET A 1 47.47 22.18 -78.19
N PRO A 2 47.05 21.28 -77.30
CA PRO A 2 46.15 21.64 -76.18
C PRO A 2 46.99 21.83 -74.91
N PRO A 3 46.51 22.63 -73.92
CA PRO A 3 47.21 22.92 -72.68
C PRO A 3 46.94 21.90 -71.62
N ALA A 4 47.94 21.75 -70.67
CA ALA A 4 48.01 20.86 -69.59
C ALA A 4 46.99 21.19 -68.49
N HIS A 5 46.32 20.16 -67.99
CA HIS A 5 45.49 20.19 -66.74
C HIS A 5 46.36 19.81 -65.51
N THR A 6 46.55 20.79 -64.64
CA THR A 6 47.09 20.56 -63.28
C THR A 6 45.96 20.13 -62.41
N GLY A 7 46.01 18.85 -61.97
CA GLY A 7 45.08 18.29 -60.94
C GLY A 7 45.51 18.69 -59.55
N ALA A 8 44.63 19.26 -58.76
CA ALA A 8 44.78 19.48 -57.33
C ALA A 8 44.36 18.20 -56.54
N PRO A 9 45.02 17.84 -55.43
CA PRO A 9 44.63 16.68 -54.64
C PRO A 9 43.36 16.95 -53.85
N VAL A 10 42.35 16.10 -54.04
CA VAL A 10 41.14 16.03 -53.21
C VAL A 10 41.52 15.43 -51.86
N ILE A 11 41.51 16.24 -50.82
CA ILE A 11 41.58 15.77 -49.42
C ILE A 11 40.27 15.11 -49.09
N ALA A 12 40.27 13.76 -49.02
CA ALA A 12 39.12 13.00 -48.52
C ALA A 12 38.95 13.29 -47.00
N GLY A 13 37.95 14.09 -46.67
CA GLY A 13 37.51 14.26 -45.28
C GLY A 13 37.00 12.93 -44.75
N ALA A 14 37.71 12.37 -43.78
CA ALA A 14 37.22 11.24 -43.02
C ALA A 14 35.99 11.64 -42.22
N SER A 15 34.80 11.27 -42.73
CA SER A 15 33.57 11.33 -41.94
C SER A 15 33.72 10.41 -40.75
N ALA A 16 33.88 10.97 -39.55
CA ALA A 16 33.75 10.25 -38.32
C ALA A 16 32.39 9.55 -38.30
N SER A 17 32.40 8.25 -38.49
CA SER A 17 31.23 7.42 -38.32
C SER A 17 30.80 7.51 -36.87
N SER A 18 29.78 8.33 -36.60
CA SER A 18 29.05 8.33 -35.34
C SER A 18 28.36 6.96 -35.24
N PHE A 19 28.97 6.05 -34.51
CA PHE A 19 28.29 4.81 -34.09
C PHE A 19 27.00 5.23 -33.39
N PRO A 20 25.82 4.77 -33.83
CA PRO A 20 24.59 5.07 -33.13
C PRO A 20 24.72 4.51 -31.71
N THR A 21 24.58 5.37 -30.72
CA THR A 21 24.49 4.96 -29.33
C THR A 21 23.39 3.89 -29.24
N PRO A 22 23.69 2.66 -28.72
CA PRO A 22 22.68 1.62 -28.69
C PRO A 22 21.44 2.14 -27.98
N ALA A 23 20.29 2.04 -28.64
CA ALA A 23 19.03 2.45 -28.05
C ALA A 23 18.86 1.73 -26.71
N ALA A 24 18.54 2.47 -25.65
CA ALA A 24 18.36 1.91 -24.32
C ALA A 24 17.30 0.80 -24.38
N GLU A 25 17.65 -0.43 -23.98
CA GLU A 25 16.67 -1.51 -23.94
C GLU A 25 15.98 -1.56 -22.59
N PRO A 26 14.65 -1.86 -22.55
CA PRO A 26 13.93 -2.08 -21.32
C PRO A 26 14.51 -3.24 -20.51
N LEU A 27 14.47 -3.11 -19.18
CA LEU A 27 15.03 -4.08 -18.25
C LEU A 27 14.31 -5.45 -18.38
N SER A 28 15.12 -6.52 -18.41
CA SER A 28 14.64 -7.89 -18.54
C SER A 28 15.23 -8.82 -17.47
N PRO A 29 14.53 -9.89 -17.08
CA PRO A 29 15.03 -10.90 -16.15
C PRO A 29 16.38 -11.43 -16.59
N GLY A 30 17.25 -11.73 -15.59
CA GLY A 30 18.62 -12.18 -15.85
C GLY A 30 19.66 -11.06 -15.95
N GLY A 31 19.28 -9.86 -16.37
CA GLY A 31 20.18 -8.70 -16.44
C GLY A 31 20.53 -8.12 -15.06
N ALA A 32 21.77 -7.62 -14.91
CA ALA A 32 22.21 -6.99 -13.67
C ALA A 32 21.35 -5.76 -13.31
N GLY A 33 20.93 -4.97 -14.31
CA GLY A 33 20.05 -3.82 -14.12
C GLY A 33 18.68 -4.19 -13.53
N TYR A 34 18.06 -5.28 -14.01
CA TYR A 34 16.79 -5.79 -13.50
C TYR A 34 16.91 -6.25 -12.04
N ARG A 35 17.99 -7.00 -11.70
CA ARG A 35 18.23 -7.45 -10.31
C ARG A 35 18.42 -6.26 -9.37
N ARG A 36 19.24 -5.28 -9.75
CA ARG A 36 19.49 -4.06 -8.96
C ARG A 36 18.19 -3.27 -8.75
N MET A 37 17.42 -3.04 -9.79
CA MET A 37 16.11 -2.38 -9.71
C MET A 37 15.16 -3.12 -8.78
N SER A 38 15.04 -4.44 -8.94
CA SER A 38 14.15 -5.27 -8.14
C SER A 38 14.49 -5.24 -6.66
N LEU A 39 15.78 -5.35 -6.31
CA LEU A 39 16.25 -5.22 -4.92
C LEU A 39 16.04 -3.82 -4.36
N ALA A 40 16.29 -2.78 -5.16
CA ALA A 40 16.05 -1.40 -4.75
C ALA A 40 14.58 -1.16 -4.41
N LEU A 41 13.67 -1.57 -5.29
CA LEU A 41 12.23 -1.38 -5.07
C LEU A 41 11.69 -2.26 -3.95
N PHE A 42 12.19 -3.49 -3.80
CA PHE A 42 11.89 -4.35 -2.66
C PHE A 42 12.28 -3.65 -1.34
N ALA A 43 13.51 -3.12 -1.26
CA ALA A 43 13.98 -2.39 -0.08
C ALA A 43 13.15 -1.11 0.19
N ALA A 44 12.80 -0.36 -0.86
CA ALA A 44 11.92 0.79 -0.71
C ALA A 44 10.53 0.42 -0.19
N GLY A 45 9.94 -0.65 -0.71
CA GLY A 45 8.67 -1.18 -0.23
C GLY A 45 8.73 -1.62 1.23
N LEU A 46 9.81 -2.34 1.59
CA LEU A 46 10.06 -2.78 2.96
C LEU A 46 10.18 -1.58 3.92
N ALA A 47 11.02 -0.60 3.61
CA ALA A 47 11.18 0.59 4.43
C ALA A 47 9.86 1.36 4.60
N THR A 48 9.14 1.58 3.51
CA THR A 48 7.89 2.33 3.46
C THR A 48 6.84 1.73 4.40
N PHE A 49 6.60 0.43 4.29
CA PHE A 49 5.57 -0.24 5.06
C PHE A 49 6.00 -0.57 6.49
N ALA A 50 7.30 -0.79 6.73
CA ALA A 50 7.83 -0.91 8.09
C ALA A 50 7.62 0.40 8.87
N LEU A 51 7.93 1.54 8.26
CA LEU A 51 7.68 2.85 8.85
C LEU A 51 6.19 3.15 9.02
N LEU A 52 5.36 2.88 8.01
CA LEU A 52 3.93 3.24 8.02
C LEU A 52 3.21 2.66 9.24
N TYR A 53 3.47 1.43 9.56
CA TYR A 53 2.78 0.71 10.62
C TYR A 53 3.63 0.47 11.89
N SER A 54 4.76 1.15 12.01
CA SER A 54 5.73 0.96 13.11
C SER A 54 5.14 1.14 14.51
N THR A 55 4.18 2.05 14.70
CA THR A 55 3.55 2.29 16.00
C THR A 55 2.46 1.28 16.35
N GLN A 56 1.94 0.52 15.39
CA GLN A 56 0.74 -0.30 15.59
C GLN A 56 0.92 -1.40 16.63
N ALA A 57 2.06 -2.08 16.63
CA ALA A 57 2.38 -3.10 17.65
C ALA A 57 2.72 -2.48 19.00
N LEU A 58 3.06 -1.19 19.05
CA LEU A 58 3.52 -0.48 20.24
C LEU A 58 2.43 0.33 20.95
N LEU A 59 1.20 0.33 20.43
CA LEU A 59 0.13 1.19 20.96
C LEU A 59 -0.10 1.01 22.48
N PRO A 60 -0.10 -0.21 23.07
CA PRO A 60 -0.18 -0.34 24.51
C PRO A 60 0.98 0.34 25.26
N ALA A 61 2.20 0.16 24.77
CA ALA A 61 3.39 0.78 25.38
C ALA A 61 3.41 2.32 25.20
N VAL A 62 2.90 2.84 24.09
CA VAL A 62 2.74 4.28 23.82
C VAL A 62 1.67 4.85 24.75
N SER A 63 0.53 4.17 24.92
CA SER A 63 -0.53 4.56 25.85
C SER A 63 0.00 4.66 27.29
N ALA A 64 0.71 3.64 27.75
CA ALA A 64 1.32 3.63 29.08
C ALA A 64 2.38 4.74 29.23
N GLY A 65 3.23 4.94 28.21
CA GLY A 65 4.31 5.93 28.25
C GLY A 65 3.84 7.38 28.31
N PHE A 66 2.75 7.72 27.60
CA PHE A 66 2.16 9.05 27.63
C PHE A 66 0.95 9.20 28.55
N ARG A 67 0.49 8.09 29.20
CA ARG A 67 -0.70 8.05 30.05
C ARG A 67 -1.97 8.51 29.31
N VAL A 68 -2.18 7.98 28.11
CA VAL A 68 -3.29 8.32 27.22
C VAL A 68 -4.15 7.09 26.92
N THR A 69 -5.37 7.32 26.45
CA THR A 69 -6.30 6.23 26.08
C THR A 69 -5.85 5.53 24.79
N ALA A 70 -6.37 4.31 24.56
CA ALA A 70 -6.16 3.59 23.31
C ALA A 70 -6.64 4.40 22.08
N GLY A 71 -7.78 5.12 22.23
CA GLY A 71 -8.30 6.03 21.22
C GLY A 71 -7.31 7.14 20.84
N GLN A 72 -6.71 7.79 21.85
CA GLN A 72 -5.70 8.83 21.61
C GLN A 72 -4.41 8.25 21.00
N ALA A 73 -3.91 7.13 21.49
CA ALA A 73 -2.71 6.49 20.95
C ALA A 73 -2.91 6.04 19.51
N SER A 74 -4.11 5.60 19.11
CA SER A 74 -4.44 5.18 17.75
C SER A 74 -4.20 6.26 16.70
N TRP A 75 -4.25 7.55 17.08
CA TRP A 75 -3.94 8.67 16.18
C TRP A 75 -2.53 8.58 15.60
N THR A 76 -1.59 7.92 16.29
CA THR A 76 -0.23 7.71 15.76
C THR A 76 -0.20 6.84 14.50
N VAL A 77 -1.16 5.95 14.32
CA VAL A 77 -1.36 5.13 13.11
C VAL A 77 -2.29 5.86 12.13
N SER A 78 -3.41 6.37 12.65
CA SER A 78 -4.47 6.99 11.83
C SER A 78 -4.01 8.27 11.14
N ALA A 79 -3.19 9.10 11.79
CA ALA A 79 -2.61 10.29 11.18
C ALA A 79 -1.66 9.94 10.04
N ALA A 80 -0.84 8.89 10.18
CA ALA A 80 0.06 8.45 9.12
C ALA A 80 -0.72 7.90 7.91
N THR A 81 -1.70 7.02 8.15
CA THR A 81 -2.49 6.42 7.07
C THR A 81 -3.44 7.43 6.42
N GLY A 82 -4.02 8.34 7.20
CA GLY A 82 -4.85 9.44 6.70
C GLY A 82 -4.07 10.42 5.84
N ALA A 83 -2.89 10.85 6.30
CA ALA A 83 -2.02 11.74 5.52
C ALA A 83 -1.54 11.06 4.22
N LEU A 84 -1.20 9.78 4.26
CA LEU A 84 -0.89 9.00 3.06
C LEU A 84 -2.07 8.99 2.09
N ALA A 85 -3.29 8.73 2.58
CA ALA A 85 -4.51 8.71 1.76
C ALA A 85 -4.75 10.02 1.01
N LEU A 86 -4.51 11.14 1.67
CA LEU A 86 -4.67 12.46 1.08
C LEU A 86 -3.55 12.83 0.09
N CYS A 87 -2.33 12.35 0.34
CA CYS A 87 -1.15 12.74 -0.43
C CYS A 87 -0.84 11.81 -1.61
N VAL A 88 -1.40 10.57 -1.68
CA VAL A 88 -1.06 9.61 -2.74
C VAL A 88 -1.40 10.12 -4.14
N LEU A 89 -2.56 10.76 -4.31
CA LEU A 89 -2.98 11.29 -5.61
C LEU A 89 -2.14 12.50 -6.07
N PRO A 90 -1.95 13.56 -5.26
CA PRO A 90 -1.10 14.69 -5.65
C PRO A 90 0.36 14.28 -5.87
N LEU A 91 0.94 13.41 -5.03
CA LEU A 91 2.31 12.95 -5.22
C LEU A 91 2.46 12.06 -6.45
N SER A 92 1.44 11.27 -6.80
CA SER A 92 1.42 10.54 -8.07
C SER A 92 1.54 11.51 -9.26
N ALA A 93 0.75 12.59 -9.28
CA ALA A 93 0.81 13.60 -10.32
C ALA A 93 2.17 14.34 -10.34
N LEU A 94 2.72 14.69 -9.17
CA LEU A 94 4.05 15.29 -9.08
C LEU A 94 5.14 14.39 -9.68
N SER A 95 5.01 13.07 -9.52
CA SER A 95 5.97 12.12 -10.08
C SER A 95 6.00 12.12 -11.61
N GLU A 96 4.87 12.45 -12.25
CA GLU A 96 4.77 12.59 -13.72
C GLU A 96 5.54 13.80 -14.25
N ARG A 97 5.66 14.85 -13.44
CA ARG A 97 6.37 16.06 -13.82
C ARG A 97 7.86 16.03 -13.47
N PHE A 98 8.16 15.68 -12.20
CA PHE A 98 9.52 15.83 -11.66
C PHE A 98 10.38 14.58 -11.79
N GLY A 99 9.80 13.46 -12.19
CA GLY A 99 10.47 12.19 -12.40
C GLY A 99 10.24 11.18 -11.28
N ARG A 100 9.99 9.93 -11.68
CA ARG A 100 9.64 8.82 -10.78
C ARG A 100 10.73 8.57 -9.73
N THR A 101 11.97 8.45 -10.18
CA THR A 101 13.11 8.15 -9.28
C THR A 101 13.43 9.29 -8.32
N ARG A 102 13.29 10.54 -8.75
CA ARG A 102 13.50 11.71 -7.89
C ARG A 102 12.46 11.75 -6.77
N LEU A 103 11.17 11.61 -7.13
CA LEU A 103 10.11 11.65 -6.13
C LEU A 103 10.24 10.51 -5.13
N MET A 104 10.47 9.25 -5.58
CA MET A 104 10.71 8.13 -4.67
C MET A 104 11.88 8.40 -3.72
N THR A 105 12.97 8.95 -4.22
CA THR A 105 14.17 9.23 -3.40
C THR A 105 13.87 10.27 -2.33
N TRP A 106 13.26 11.40 -2.68
CA TRP A 106 12.90 12.44 -1.71
C TRP A 106 11.84 11.96 -0.72
N SER A 107 10.81 11.28 -1.19
CA SER A 107 9.76 10.69 -0.34
C SER A 107 10.34 9.74 0.69
N LEU A 108 11.20 8.82 0.25
CA LEU A 108 11.84 7.86 1.15
C LEU A 108 12.82 8.53 2.11
N ALA A 109 13.60 9.50 1.64
CA ALA A 109 14.54 10.25 2.48
C ALA A 109 13.82 11.01 3.59
N VAL A 110 12.74 11.74 3.27
CA VAL A 110 11.93 12.45 4.27
C VAL A 110 11.26 11.46 5.23
N ALA A 111 10.67 10.36 4.72
CA ALA A 111 10.03 9.36 5.56
C ALA A 111 10.99 8.71 6.56
N VAL A 112 12.23 8.43 6.15
CA VAL A 112 13.28 7.86 6.99
C VAL A 112 13.80 8.91 7.99
N ALA A 113 14.07 10.15 7.56
CA ALA A 113 14.51 11.22 8.44
C ALA A 113 13.49 11.46 9.56
N VAL A 114 12.20 11.56 9.22
CA VAL A 114 11.12 11.65 10.21
C VAL A 114 11.07 10.40 11.08
N GLY A 115 11.24 9.20 10.49
CA GLY A 115 11.26 7.93 11.23
C GLY A 115 12.35 7.86 12.31
N LEU A 116 13.50 8.47 12.05
CA LEU A 116 14.59 8.59 13.02
C LEU A 116 14.32 9.66 14.09
N LEU A 117 13.45 10.64 13.81
CA LEU A 117 13.06 11.69 14.77
C LEU A 117 11.90 11.24 15.68
N VAL A 118 11.03 10.36 15.20
CA VAL A 118 9.83 9.89 15.93
C VAL A 118 10.14 9.38 17.35
N PRO A 119 11.23 8.63 17.64
CA PRO A 119 11.56 8.16 18.99
C PRO A 119 11.79 9.29 20.01
N PHE A 120 12.13 10.49 19.54
CA PHE A 120 12.44 11.65 20.38
C PHE A 120 11.22 12.55 20.64
N ALA A 121 10.02 12.15 20.20
CA ALA A 121 8.80 12.92 20.44
C ALA A 121 8.59 13.16 21.96
N PRO A 122 8.46 14.42 22.41
CA PRO A 122 8.30 14.75 23.82
C PRO A 122 6.92 14.38 24.35
N ASP A 123 5.91 14.48 23.51
CA ASP A 123 4.51 14.20 23.85
C ASP A 123 3.77 13.53 22.67
N LEU A 124 2.50 13.13 22.90
CA LEU A 124 1.69 12.47 21.91
C LEU A 124 1.39 13.36 20.69
N ASN A 125 1.20 14.66 20.86
CA ASN A 125 0.84 15.56 19.75
C ASN A 125 2.01 15.67 18.76
N TRP A 126 3.24 15.79 19.27
CA TRP A 126 4.44 15.76 18.45
C TRP A 126 4.59 14.41 17.72
N LEU A 127 4.34 13.31 18.43
CA LEU A 127 4.38 11.98 17.83
C LEU A 127 3.37 11.89 16.68
N VAL A 128 2.13 12.31 16.88
CA VAL A 128 1.06 12.30 15.87
C VAL A 128 1.42 13.22 14.69
N ALA A 129 1.95 14.42 14.94
CA ALA A 129 2.36 15.35 13.89
C ALA A 129 3.49 14.76 13.01
N LEU A 130 4.53 14.21 13.64
CA LEU A 130 5.62 13.54 12.93
C LEU A 130 5.10 12.35 12.11
N ARG A 131 4.15 11.58 12.65
CA ARG A 131 3.52 10.46 11.95
C ARG A 131 2.70 10.92 10.74
N ALA A 132 2.00 12.06 10.84
CA ALA A 132 1.29 12.64 9.70
C ALA A 132 2.27 13.06 8.58
N VAL A 133 3.35 13.76 8.92
CA VAL A 133 4.39 14.13 7.95
C VAL A 133 5.03 12.89 7.31
N GLN A 134 5.32 11.87 8.12
CA GLN A 134 5.87 10.61 7.64
C GLN A 134 4.93 9.91 6.66
N GLY A 135 3.63 9.84 6.97
CA GLY A 135 2.61 9.25 6.10
C GLY A 135 2.46 9.99 4.78
N ALA A 136 2.46 11.33 4.82
CA ALA A 136 2.46 12.16 3.63
C ALA A 136 3.69 11.91 2.74
N ALA A 137 4.89 11.83 3.35
CA ALA A 137 6.11 11.52 2.61
C ALA A 137 6.07 10.11 1.98
N ILE A 138 5.63 9.10 2.72
CA ILE A 138 5.50 7.71 2.26
C ILE A 138 4.64 7.62 0.99
N ALA A 139 3.60 8.44 0.84
CA ALA A 139 2.66 8.38 -0.26
C ALA A 139 3.30 8.48 -1.66
N GLY A 140 4.46 9.12 -1.77
CA GLY A 140 5.16 9.28 -3.06
C GLY A 140 5.88 8.02 -3.56
N VAL A 141 6.09 7.00 -2.71
CA VAL A 141 6.84 5.81 -3.11
C VAL A 141 6.00 4.82 -3.92
N PRO A 142 4.81 4.32 -3.46
CA PRO A 142 4.10 3.25 -4.15
C PRO A 142 3.65 3.62 -5.56
N ALA A 143 3.05 4.81 -5.72
CA ALA A 143 2.54 5.25 -7.02
C ALA A 143 3.68 5.46 -8.03
N SER A 144 4.79 6.09 -7.60
CA SER A 144 5.96 6.31 -8.45
C SER A 144 6.68 5.02 -8.81
N ALA A 145 6.75 4.05 -7.88
CA ALA A 145 7.36 2.74 -8.12
C ALA A 145 6.61 1.95 -9.19
N MET A 146 5.28 1.94 -9.13
CA MET A 146 4.45 1.26 -10.14
C MET A 146 4.61 1.85 -11.53
N ALA A 147 4.63 3.20 -11.63
CA ALA A 147 4.85 3.89 -12.89
C ALA A 147 6.28 3.66 -13.43
N TYR A 148 7.30 3.74 -12.59
CA TYR A 148 8.68 3.44 -12.95
C TYR A 148 8.83 2.02 -13.51
N LEU A 149 8.22 1.02 -12.85
CA LEU A 149 8.23 -0.36 -13.32
C LEU A 149 7.58 -0.49 -14.70
N ALA A 150 6.44 0.17 -14.91
CA ALA A 150 5.74 0.13 -16.20
C ALA A 150 6.54 0.79 -17.35
N GLU A 151 7.35 1.82 -17.02
CA GLU A 151 8.18 2.54 -17.98
C GLU A 151 9.49 1.80 -18.31
N GLU A 152 10.15 1.19 -17.31
CA GLU A 152 11.52 0.66 -17.43
C GLU A 152 11.61 -0.83 -17.71
N VAL A 153 10.54 -1.61 -17.47
CA VAL A 153 10.56 -3.08 -17.53
C VAL A 153 9.82 -3.60 -18.76
N ARG A 154 10.36 -4.61 -19.41
CA ARG A 154 9.68 -5.30 -20.52
C ARG A 154 8.31 -5.85 -20.09
N PRO A 155 7.26 -5.76 -20.92
CA PRO A 155 5.89 -6.18 -20.54
C PRO A 155 5.79 -7.61 -19.99
N LYS A 156 6.57 -8.56 -20.56
CA LYS A 156 6.60 -9.96 -20.10
C LYS A 156 7.16 -10.14 -18.69
N ALA A 157 8.01 -9.21 -18.20
CA ALA A 157 8.65 -9.26 -16.89
C ALA A 157 7.96 -8.36 -15.85
N LEU A 158 7.06 -7.50 -16.28
CA LEU A 158 6.44 -6.47 -15.44
C LEU A 158 5.67 -7.06 -14.25
N VAL A 159 4.92 -8.12 -14.47
CA VAL A 159 4.13 -8.77 -13.41
C VAL A 159 5.03 -9.29 -12.28
N GLY A 160 6.17 -9.91 -12.63
CA GLY A 160 7.14 -10.40 -11.64
C GLY A 160 7.82 -9.26 -10.86
N ALA A 161 8.17 -8.17 -11.55
CA ALA A 161 8.77 -6.99 -10.92
C ALA A 161 7.81 -6.30 -9.94
N ILE A 162 6.54 -6.14 -10.33
CA ILE A 162 5.47 -5.63 -9.45
C ILE A 162 5.28 -6.57 -8.25
N GLY A 163 5.25 -7.89 -8.50
CA GLY A 163 5.11 -8.89 -7.43
C GLY A 163 6.21 -8.77 -6.38
N LEU A 164 7.44 -8.53 -6.79
CA LEU A 164 8.57 -8.38 -5.86
C LEU A 164 8.49 -7.07 -5.06
N PHE A 165 8.07 -5.96 -5.67
CA PHE A 165 7.81 -4.72 -4.95
C PHE A 165 6.69 -4.90 -3.90
N VAL A 166 5.58 -5.55 -4.27
CA VAL A 166 4.47 -5.84 -3.35
C VAL A 166 4.90 -6.79 -2.23
N ALA A 167 5.77 -7.77 -2.53
CA ALA A 167 6.38 -8.62 -1.49
C ALA A 167 7.21 -7.79 -0.49
N GLY A 168 7.97 -6.80 -0.98
CA GLY A 168 8.67 -5.84 -0.13
C GLY A 168 7.71 -5.09 0.80
N ASN A 169 6.57 -4.62 0.29
CA ASN A 169 5.54 -3.96 1.10
C ASN A 169 4.99 -4.89 2.20
N SER A 170 4.64 -6.13 1.86
CA SER A 170 4.07 -7.11 2.79
C SER A 170 5.07 -7.49 3.88
N ILE A 171 6.30 -7.81 3.49
CA ILE A 171 7.38 -8.15 4.42
C ILE A 171 7.73 -6.92 5.28
N GLY A 172 7.75 -5.73 4.70
CA GLY A 172 7.97 -4.48 5.44
C GLY A 172 6.92 -4.24 6.51
N GLY A 173 5.65 -4.39 6.16
CA GLY A 173 4.55 -4.25 7.12
C GLY A 173 4.62 -5.25 8.27
N MET A 174 5.03 -6.48 8.02
CA MET A 174 5.24 -7.52 9.01
C MET A 174 6.50 -7.27 9.85
N SER A 175 7.66 -7.09 9.19
CA SER A 175 8.94 -6.94 9.86
C SER A 175 9.03 -5.65 10.69
N GLY A 176 8.38 -4.57 10.26
CA GLY A 176 8.31 -3.33 11.02
C GLY A 176 7.70 -3.56 12.41
N ARG A 177 6.57 -4.28 12.48
CA ARG A 177 5.90 -4.60 13.75
C ARG A 177 6.69 -5.63 14.59
N LEU A 178 7.30 -6.60 13.93
CA LEU A 178 8.15 -7.59 14.60
C LEU A 178 9.37 -6.90 15.24
N VAL A 179 10.09 -6.10 14.48
CA VAL A 179 11.28 -5.37 14.96
C VAL A 179 10.91 -4.41 16.09
N THR A 180 9.83 -3.63 15.92
CA THR A 180 9.39 -2.70 16.96
C THR A 180 8.98 -3.42 18.25
N GLY A 181 8.24 -4.54 18.12
CA GLY A 181 7.80 -5.33 19.29
C GLY A 181 8.97 -5.90 20.09
N TRP A 182 9.92 -6.55 19.43
CA TRP A 182 11.08 -7.13 20.10
C TRP A 182 12.04 -6.08 20.64
N ALA A 183 12.34 -5.03 19.89
CA ALA A 183 13.19 -3.95 20.39
C ALA A 183 12.54 -3.21 21.57
N ALA A 184 11.23 -3.03 21.55
CA ALA A 184 10.51 -2.38 22.63
C ALA A 184 10.46 -3.21 23.92
N GLN A 185 10.54 -4.52 23.83
CA GLN A 185 10.60 -5.40 25.02
C GLN A 185 11.83 -5.11 25.89
N TRP A 186 12.94 -4.70 25.29
CA TRP A 186 14.20 -4.43 25.98
C TRP A 186 14.42 -2.96 26.31
N GLY A 187 13.98 -2.05 25.45
CA GLY A 187 14.27 -0.60 25.57
C GLY A 187 13.04 0.31 25.53
N GLY A 188 11.83 -0.25 25.66
CA GLY A 188 10.58 0.49 25.58
C GLY A 188 10.22 0.92 24.16
N TRP A 189 9.07 1.58 23.99
CA TRP A 189 8.53 1.95 22.69
C TRP A 189 9.46 2.86 21.85
N ARG A 190 10.28 3.71 22.52
CA ARG A 190 11.26 4.56 21.81
C ARG A 190 12.34 3.74 21.15
N ALA A 191 12.87 2.71 21.81
CA ALA A 191 13.85 1.80 21.22
C ALA A 191 13.25 1.00 20.07
N GLY A 192 11.97 0.59 20.16
CA GLY A 192 11.23 -0.05 19.09
C GLY A 192 11.16 0.84 17.83
N LEU A 193 10.80 2.10 17.99
CA LEU A 193 10.73 3.06 16.88
C LEU A 193 12.10 3.42 16.33
N ALA A 194 13.14 3.51 17.16
CA ALA A 194 14.51 3.72 16.70
C ALA A 194 15.00 2.54 15.85
N ALA A 195 14.76 1.31 16.28
CA ALA A 195 15.16 0.12 15.56
C ALA A 195 14.54 0.04 14.15
N VAL A 196 13.25 0.35 14.01
CA VAL A 196 12.62 0.39 12.69
C VAL A 196 13.09 1.58 11.85
N GLY A 197 13.41 2.71 12.47
CA GLY A 197 14.03 3.85 11.81
C GLY A 197 15.39 3.48 11.19
N VAL A 198 16.23 2.76 11.93
CA VAL A 198 17.52 2.23 11.45
C VAL A 198 17.31 1.19 10.34
N LEU A 199 16.36 0.26 10.49
CA LEU A 199 16.02 -0.71 9.43
C LEU A 199 15.63 0.03 8.13
N ALA A 200 14.78 1.03 8.24
CA ALA A 200 14.34 1.82 7.09
C ALA A 200 15.49 2.63 6.47
N LEU A 201 16.42 3.15 7.28
CA LEU A 201 17.62 3.82 6.79
C LEU A 201 18.51 2.87 5.97
N VAL A 202 18.77 1.67 6.47
CA VAL A 202 19.53 0.65 5.73
C VAL A 202 18.85 0.34 4.39
N CYS A 203 17.54 0.14 4.40
CA CYS A 203 16.78 -0.10 3.18
C CYS A 203 16.81 1.09 2.21
N ALA A 204 16.74 2.33 2.72
CA ALA A 204 16.84 3.53 1.90
C ALA A 204 18.22 3.70 1.27
N VAL A 205 19.29 3.34 1.98
CA VAL A 205 20.66 3.31 1.45
C VAL A 205 20.76 2.25 0.34
N ILE A 206 20.25 1.04 0.56
CA ILE A 206 20.20 -0.01 -0.47
C ILE A 206 19.43 0.48 -1.71
N PHE A 207 18.26 1.08 -1.51
CA PHE A 207 17.48 1.68 -2.59
C PHE A 207 18.29 2.72 -3.37
N ARG A 208 18.94 3.65 -2.67
CA ARG A 208 19.69 4.76 -3.30
C ARG A 208 20.90 4.26 -4.10
N LEU A 209 21.59 3.24 -3.61
CA LEU A 209 22.78 2.66 -4.26
C LEU A 209 22.44 1.75 -5.45
N LEU A 210 21.30 1.08 -5.38
CA LEU A 210 20.94 0.06 -6.39
C LEU A 210 19.97 0.57 -7.45
N LEU A 211 19.16 1.62 -7.19
CA LEU A 211 18.16 2.06 -8.15
C LEU A 211 18.80 2.60 -9.44
N PRO A 212 18.54 1.98 -10.61
CA PRO A 212 18.98 2.51 -11.88
C PRO A 212 18.30 3.85 -12.21
N LYS A 213 18.98 4.69 -12.96
CA LYS A 213 18.38 5.93 -13.49
C LYS A 213 17.22 5.57 -14.43
N ALA A 214 16.13 6.34 -14.37
CA ALA A 214 15.04 6.24 -15.33
C ALA A 214 15.55 6.64 -16.73
N ARG A 215 15.28 5.80 -17.73
CA ARG A 215 15.73 5.97 -19.11
C ARG A 215 14.59 6.28 -20.06
N PHE A 216 13.39 5.82 -19.73
CA PHE A 216 12.18 5.97 -20.55
C PHE A 216 11.20 7.00 -19.96
N PHE A 217 11.61 7.74 -18.93
CA PHE A 217 10.78 8.77 -18.34
C PHE A 217 10.63 9.96 -19.30
N SER A 218 9.38 10.30 -19.61
CA SER A 218 9.01 11.51 -20.36
C SER A 218 8.19 12.42 -19.44
N PRO A 219 8.65 13.66 -19.15
CA PRO A 219 7.91 14.57 -18.30
C PRO A 219 6.55 14.93 -18.90
N ALA A 220 5.49 14.74 -18.12
CA ALA A 220 4.16 15.22 -18.50
C ALA A 220 3.89 16.60 -17.90
N SER A 221 3.14 17.44 -18.61
CA SER A 221 2.68 18.71 -18.06
C SER A 221 1.65 18.44 -16.95
N LEU A 222 1.81 19.07 -15.78
CA LEU A 222 0.76 19.09 -14.77
C LEU A 222 -0.44 19.85 -15.35
N ASN A 223 -1.50 19.14 -15.64
CA ASN A 223 -2.77 19.73 -16.01
C ASN A 223 -3.80 19.48 -14.90
N PRO A 224 -3.97 20.42 -13.95
CA PRO A 224 -4.91 20.25 -12.83
C PRO A 224 -6.35 20.05 -13.30
N ARG A 225 -6.73 20.64 -14.44
CA ARG A 225 -8.10 20.48 -15.00
C ARG A 225 -8.30 19.05 -15.52
N ALA A 226 -7.33 18.50 -16.25
CA ALA A 226 -7.40 17.12 -16.73
C ALA A 226 -7.37 16.11 -15.59
N LEU A 227 -6.53 16.34 -14.57
CA LEU A 227 -6.52 15.53 -13.35
C LEU A 227 -7.86 15.61 -12.60
N GLY A 228 -8.38 16.82 -12.40
CA GLY A 228 -9.69 17.04 -11.76
C GLY A 228 -10.83 16.38 -12.56
N ALA A 229 -10.81 16.44 -13.88
CA ALA A 229 -11.79 15.79 -14.75
C ALA A 229 -11.71 14.25 -14.62
N ALA A 230 -10.51 13.67 -14.62
CA ALA A 230 -10.33 12.23 -14.46
C ALA A 230 -10.81 11.76 -13.06
N VAL A 231 -10.43 12.47 -11.99
CA VAL A 231 -10.87 12.21 -10.62
C VAL A 231 -12.39 12.29 -10.51
N SER A 232 -13.00 13.40 -10.98
CA SER A 232 -14.45 13.58 -10.92
C SER A 232 -15.20 12.55 -11.76
N GLY A 233 -14.64 12.12 -12.89
CA GLY A 233 -15.18 11.04 -13.71
C GLY A 233 -15.26 9.72 -12.94
N HIS A 234 -14.20 9.34 -12.25
CA HIS A 234 -14.17 8.13 -11.42
C HIS A 234 -15.07 8.23 -10.18
N LEU A 235 -15.17 9.42 -9.55
CA LEU A 235 -16.06 9.64 -8.40
C LEU A 235 -17.54 9.73 -8.78
N ARG A 236 -17.86 9.93 -10.07
CA ARG A 236 -19.24 9.85 -10.57
C ARG A 236 -19.62 8.48 -11.10
N ASP A 237 -18.65 7.57 -11.28
CA ASP A 237 -18.91 6.20 -11.73
C ASP A 237 -19.39 5.34 -10.54
N PRO A 238 -20.67 4.89 -10.53
CA PRO A 238 -21.20 4.10 -9.41
C PRO A 238 -20.47 2.76 -9.21
N LEU A 239 -19.88 2.18 -10.26
CA LEU A 239 -19.14 0.93 -10.17
C LEU A 239 -17.78 1.18 -9.50
N MET A 240 -17.10 2.28 -9.85
CA MET A 240 -15.85 2.67 -9.18
C MET A 240 -16.08 2.97 -7.71
N LEU A 241 -17.12 3.76 -7.37
CA LEU A 241 -17.46 4.05 -5.97
C LEU A 241 -17.71 2.79 -5.15
N ARG A 242 -18.41 1.79 -5.72
CA ARG A 242 -18.61 0.49 -5.06
C ARG A 242 -17.30 -0.23 -4.78
N LEU A 243 -16.38 -0.25 -5.75
CA LEU A 243 -15.08 -0.89 -5.57
C LEU A 243 -14.21 -0.16 -4.54
N TYR A 244 -14.24 1.18 -4.53
CA TYR A 244 -13.56 2.00 -3.51
C TYR A 244 -14.15 1.75 -2.13
N GLY A 245 -15.48 1.71 -2.01
CA GLY A 245 -16.19 1.40 -0.77
C GLY A 245 -15.86 0.01 -0.23
N ILE A 246 -15.81 -1.01 -1.08
CA ILE A 246 -15.40 -2.37 -0.69
C ILE A 246 -13.97 -2.36 -0.12
N GLY A 247 -13.03 -1.69 -0.80
CA GLY A 247 -11.65 -1.58 -0.33
C GLY A 247 -11.52 -0.85 1.01
N ALA A 248 -12.27 0.26 1.16
CA ALA A 248 -12.31 1.04 2.39
C ALA A 248 -12.89 0.22 3.56
N LEU A 249 -14.01 -0.46 3.35
CA LEU A 249 -14.67 -1.26 4.40
C LEU A 249 -13.82 -2.48 4.83
N PHE A 250 -13.22 -3.20 3.90
CA PHE A 250 -12.27 -4.26 4.27
C PHE A 250 -11.11 -3.70 5.09
N MET A 251 -10.59 -2.53 4.72
CA MET A 251 -9.49 -1.93 5.49
C MET A 251 -9.96 -1.32 6.81
N THR A 252 -11.22 -0.91 6.93
CA THR A 252 -11.82 -0.51 8.20
C THR A 252 -11.83 -1.68 9.19
N VAL A 253 -12.25 -2.87 8.76
CA VAL A 253 -12.19 -4.09 9.60
C VAL A 253 -10.76 -4.37 10.04
N PHE A 254 -9.85 -4.39 9.08
CA PHE A 254 -8.46 -4.72 9.32
C PHE A 254 -7.76 -3.68 10.23
N GLY A 255 -8.00 -2.40 9.97
CA GLY A 255 -7.52 -1.30 10.80
C GLY A 255 -8.07 -1.35 12.21
N ALA A 256 -9.37 -1.60 12.39
CA ALA A 256 -9.99 -1.74 13.70
C ALA A 256 -9.35 -2.86 14.52
N VAL A 257 -9.31 -4.07 13.97
CA VAL A 257 -8.77 -5.27 14.66
C VAL A 257 -7.30 -5.09 15.01
N TYR A 258 -6.46 -4.76 14.01
CA TYR A 258 -5.00 -4.73 14.19
C TYR A 258 -4.47 -3.50 14.94
N THR A 259 -5.29 -2.47 15.12
CA THR A 259 -4.93 -1.32 15.96
C THR A 259 -5.09 -1.66 17.45
N VAL A 260 -6.06 -2.48 17.81
CA VAL A 260 -6.35 -2.74 19.24
C VAL A 260 -6.03 -4.15 19.71
N ILE A 261 -5.74 -5.10 18.81
CA ILE A 261 -5.42 -6.47 19.22
C ILE A 261 -4.23 -6.52 20.20
N GLY A 262 -3.27 -5.62 20.07
CA GLY A 262 -2.13 -5.52 20.97
C GLY A 262 -2.54 -5.29 22.43
N TYR A 263 -3.53 -4.43 22.67
CA TYR A 263 -4.07 -4.19 24.03
C TYR A 263 -4.67 -5.47 24.59
N ARG A 264 -5.52 -6.14 23.81
CA ARG A 264 -6.13 -7.38 24.24
C ARG A 264 -5.11 -8.46 24.56
N LEU A 265 -4.08 -8.62 23.72
CA LEU A 265 -3.03 -9.62 23.93
C LEU A 265 -2.20 -9.34 25.19
N VAL A 266 -1.99 -8.06 25.53
CA VAL A 266 -1.30 -7.66 26.75
C VAL A 266 -2.21 -7.76 27.98
N GLU A 267 -3.43 -7.23 27.92
CA GLU A 267 -4.32 -7.09 29.06
C GLU A 267 -5.01 -8.40 29.45
N GLU A 268 -5.53 -9.18 28.48
CA GLU A 268 -6.25 -10.43 28.75
C GLU A 268 -5.33 -11.65 28.78
N PHE A 269 -4.27 -11.68 27.97
CA PHE A 269 -3.39 -12.84 27.84
C PHE A 269 -2.00 -12.64 28.43
N SER A 270 -1.71 -11.44 28.95
CA SER A 270 -0.41 -11.10 29.59
C SER A 270 0.81 -11.40 28.70
N LEU A 271 0.67 -11.25 27.37
CA LEU A 271 1.75 -11.55 26.43
C LEU A 271 2.81 -10.44 26.46
N PRO A 272 4.11 -10.78 26.44
CA PRO A 272 5.19 -9.82 26.37
C PRO A 272 5.20 -9.11 25.00
N GLN A 273 5.72 -7.88 24.97
CA GLN A 273 5.66 -6.98 23.80
C GLN A 273 6.26 -7.58 22.52
N GLY A 274 7.34 -8.36 22.63
CA GLY A 274 7.95 -9.06 21.49
C GLY A 274 7.01 -10.12 20.88
N VAL A 275 6.29 -10.85 21.73
CA VAL A 275 5.30 -11.85 21.28
C VAL A 275 4.12 -11.16 20.60
N VAL A 276 3.63 -10.04 21.13
CA VAL A 276 2.59 -9.22 20.50
C VAL A 276 3.04 -8.77 19.10
N GLY A 277 4.28 -8.31 18.93
CA GLY A 277 4.86 -8.00 17.63
C GLY A 277 4.91 -9.23 16.70
N SER A 278 5.15 -10.42 17.25
CA SER A 278 5.25 -11.67 16.48
C SER A 278 3.90 -12.17 15.96
N VAL A 279 2.77 -11.77 16.54
CA VAL A 279 1.42 -12.11 16.04
C VAL A 279 1.23 -11.60 14.60
N PHE A 280 1.93 -10.54 14.20
CA PHE A 280 1.87 -10.03 12.83
C PHE A 280 2.52 -10.94 11.77
N LEU A 281 3.18 -12.06 12.18
CA LEU A 281 3.59 -13.11 11.24
C LEU A 281 2.39 -13.73 10.49
N VAL A 282 1.19 -13.60 11.03
CA VAL A 282 -0.06 -13.97 10.35
C VAL A 282 -0.22 -13.32 8.96
N TYR A 283 0.47 -12.22 8.68
CA TYR A 283 0.48 -11.58 7.36
C TYR A 283 1.07 -12.45 6.25
N LEU A 284 1.85 -13.49 6.58
CA LEU A 284 2.28 -14.51 5.63
C LEU A 284 1.07 -15.26 5.03
N VAL A 285 0.06 -15.55 5.87
CA VAL A 285 -1.21 -16.14 5.41
C VAL A 285 -1.93 -15.16 4.47
N GLY A 286 -1.92 -13.86 4.80
CA GLY A 286 -2.47 -12.82 3.95
C GLY A 286 -1.80 -12.78 2.57
N THR A 287 -0.47 -12.87 2.53
CA THR A 287 0.28 -12.90 1.27
C THR A 287 -0.11 -14.11 0.42
N ALA A 288 -0.22 -15.30 1.02
CA ALA A 288 -0.68 -16.52 0.33
C ALA A 288 -2.12 -16.38 -0.17
N SER A 289 -3.03 -15.81 0.65
CA SER A 289 -4.43 -15.59 0.29
C SER A 289 -4.59 -14.59 -0.87
N SER A 290 -3.78 -13.52 -0.87
CA SER A 290 -3.75 -12.55 -1.96
C SER A 290 -3.26 -13.19 -3.27
N ALA A 291 -2.25 -14.05 -3.23
CA ALA A 291 -1.77 -14.79 -4.39
C ALA A 291 -2.83 -15.77 -4.93
N ALA A 292 -3.59 -16.41 -4.05
CA ALA A 292 -4.67 -17.34 -4.42
C ALA A 292 -5.92 -16.63 -4.99
N ALA A 293 -6.08 -15.31 -4.78
CA ALA A 293 -7.28 -14.56 -5.15
C ALA A 293 -7.62 -14.66 -6.64
N GLY A 294 -6.62 -14.69 -7.52
CA GLY A 294 -6.82 -14.89 -8.97
C GLY A 294 -7.48 -16.21 -9.30
N GLY A 295 -7.03 -17.31 -8.67
CA GLY A 295 -7.63 -18.63 -8.82
C GLY A 295 -9.04 -18.72 -8.25
N LEU A 296 -9.30 -18.04 -7.12
CA LEU A 296 -10.64 -17.95 -6.55
C LEU A 296 -11.62 -17.24 -7.52
N VAL A 297 -11.19 -16.13 -8.11
CA VAL A 297 -12.00 -15.39 -9.10
C VAL A 297 -12.25 -16.25 -10.35
N ALA A 298 -11.28 -17.04 -10.80
CA ALA A 298 -11.45 -17.92 -11.94
C ALA A 298 -12.50 -19.03 -11.69
N ARG A 299 -12.56 -19.55 -10.44
CA ARG A 299 -13.48 -20.63 -10.06
C ARG A 299 -14.86 -20.13 -9.64
N LEU A 300 -14.94 -19.07 -8.83
CA LEU A 300 -16.17 -18.61 -8.19
C LEU A 300 -16.74 -17.34 -8.82
N GLY A 301 -16.03 -16.76 -9.77
CA GLY A 301 -16.28 -15.41 -10.24
C GLY A 301 -15.94 -14.34 -9.20
N ARG A 302 -15.91 -13.07 -9.62
CA ARG A 302 -15.57 -11.94 -8.74
C ARG A 302 -16.46 -11.86 -7.50
N ARG A 303 -17.77 -12.04 -7.66
CA ARG A 303 -18.74 -11.94 -6.55
C ARG A 303 -18.59 -13.10 -5.57
N GLY A 304 -18.47 -14.33 -6.07
CA GLY A 304 -18.26 -15.51 -5.23
C GLY A 304 -16.99 -15.40 -4.40
N ALA A 305 -15.89 -14.93 -5.01
CA ALA A 305 -14.64 -14.68 -4.29
C ALA A 305 -14.78 -13.61 -3.20
N LEU A 306 -15.57 -12.53 -3.45
CA LEU A 306 -15.87 -11.51 -2.42
C LEU A 306 -16.72 -12.07 -1.30
N TYR A 307 -17.74 -12.87 -1.58
CA TYR A 307 -18.56 -13.51 -0.53
C TYR A 307 -17.73 -14.48 0.32
N LEU A 308 -16.86 -15.28 -0.30
CA LEU A 308 -15.95 -16.14 0.45
C LEU A 308 -15.01 -15.31 1.35
N ALA A 309 -14.44 -14.21 0.85
CA ALA A 309 -13.60 -13.31 1.63
C ALA A 309 -14.35 -12.72 2.84
N VAL A 310 -15.59 -12.26 2.61
CA VAL A 310 -16.48 -11.70 3.65
C VAL A 310 -16.82 -12.74 4.71
N THR A 311 -17.27 -13.94 4.31
CA THR A 311 -17.63 -15.02 5.25
C THR A 311 -16.43 -15.49 6.06
N THR A 312 -15.26 -15.60 5.44
CA THR A 312 -14.02 -15.93 6.13
C THR A 312 -13.64 -14.85 7.15
N THR A 313 -13.76 -13.56 6.78
CA THR A 313 -13.50 -12.44 7.70
C THR A 313 -14.49 -12.43 8.86
N ALA A 314 -15.78 -12.62 8.60
CA ALA A 314 -16.82 -12.67 9.63
C ALA A 314 -16.62 -13.84 10.61
N ALA A 315 -16.32 -15.03 10.08
CA ALA A 315 -15.99 -16.19 10.91
C ALA A 315 -14.78 -15.92 11.81
N GLY A 316 -13.73 -15.30 11.27
CA GLY A 316 -12.56 -14.89 12.04
C GLY A 316 -12.89 -13.89 13.15
N LEU A 317 -13.73 -12.88 12.87
CA LEU A 317 -14.20 -11.91 13.86
C LEU A 317 -14.96 -12.61 14.99
N LEU A 318 -15.87 -13.53 14.68
CA LEU A 318 -16.63 -14.29 15.66
C LEU A 318 -15.73 -15.21 16.51
N LEU A 319 -14.79 -15.94 15.88
CA LEU A 319 -13.82 -16.76 16.62
C LEU A 319 -12.94 -15.94 17.55
N SER A 320 -12.62 -14.71 17.13
CA SER A 320 -11.82 -13.81 17.97
C SER A 320 -12.51 -13.36 19.26
N LEU A 321 -13.78 -13.64 19.46
CA LEU A 321 -14.50 -13.39 20.75
C LEU A 321 -14.15 -14.43 21.83
N SER A 322 -13.48 -15.51 21.49
CA SER A 322 -13.09 -16.57 22.44
C SER A 322 -12.15 -16.06 23.52
N THR A 323 -12.21 -16.69 24.69
CA THR A 323 -11.23 -16.49 25.77
C THR A 323 -9.98 -17.36 25.61
N SER A 324 -9.96 -18.28 24.65
CA SER A 324 -8.79 -19.11 24.34
C SER A 324 -7.87 -18.39 23.36
N LEU A 325 -6.61 -18.17 23.73
CA LEU A 325 -5.60 -17.54 22.87
C LEU A 325 -5.47 -18.26 21.51
N ALA A 326 -5.47 -19.60 21.51
CA ALA A 326 -5.36 -20.38 20.28
C ALA A 326 -6.51 -20.09 19.31
N VAL A 327 -7.75 -19.98 19.82
CA VAL A 327 -8.94 -19.67 19.02
C VAL A 327 -8.90 -18.21 18.53
N VAL A 328 -8.43 -17.28 19.36
CA VAL A 328 -8.21 -15.88 18.95
C VAL A 328 -7.21 -15.79 17.81
N LEU A 329 -6.07 -16.49 17.92
CA LEU A 329 -5.06 -16.52 16.86
C LEU A 329 -5.60 -17.15 15.57
N ALA A 330 -6.38 -18.23 15.65
CA ALA A 330 -7.09 -18.81 14.51
C ALA A 330 -8.07 -17.78 13.88
N GLY A 331 -8.78 -17.03 14.72
CA GLY A 331 -9.62 -15.92 14.28
C GLY A 331 -8.84 -14.85 13.49
N LEU A 332 -7.66 -14.45 13.98
CA LEU A 332 -6.78 -13.49 13.29
C LEU A 332 -6.27 -14.04 11.94
N VAL A 333 -5.97 -15.33 11.86
CA VAL A 333 -5.62 -16.01 10.60
C VAL A 333 -6.75 -15.86 9.58
N LEU A 334 -7.99 -16.14 9.97
CA LEU A 334 -9.15 -16.04 9.07
C LEU A 334 -9.45 -14.57 8.69
N ILE A 335 -9.40 -13.63 9.64
CA ILE A 335 -9.56 -12.20 9.35
C ILE A 335 -8.53 -11.75 8.30
N THR A 336 -7.29 -12.15 8.49
CA THR A 336 -6.19 -11.80 7.58
C THR A 336 -6.38 -12.43 6.21
N ALA A 337 -6.70 -13.72 6.15
CA ALA A 337 -6.94 -14.43 4.88
C ALA A 337 -8.08 -13.79 4.09
N GLY A 338 -9.22 -13.55 4.74
CA GLY A 338 -10.39 -12.93 4.12
C GLY A 338 -10.12 -11.50 3.64
N PHE A 339 -9.49 -10.67 4.50
CA PHE A 339 -9.11 -9.32 4.15
C PHE A 339 -8.21 -9.26 2.90
N PHE A 340 -7.10 -9.99 2.90
CA PHE A 340 -6.13 -9.95 1.79
C PHE A 340 -6.72 -10.48 0.49
N ALA A 341 -7.53 -11.56 0.54
CA ALA A 341 -8.23 -12.07 -0.62
C ALA A 341 -9.25 -11.05 -1.17
N GLY A 342 -10.09 -10.47 -0.29
CA GLY A 342 -11.08 -9.46 -0.66
C GLY A 342 -10.46 -8.18 -1.23
N HIS A 343 -9.39 -7.69 -0.61
CA HIS A 343 -8.62 -6.55 -1.10
C HIS A 343 -8.01 -6.82 -2.49
N ALA A 344 -7.40 -7.98 -2.70
CA ALA A 344 -6.82 -8.35 -4.00
C ALA A 344 -7.88 -8.42 -5.11
N VAL A 345 -9.06 -8.96 -4.81
CA VAL A 345 -10.20 -9.00 -5.76
C VAL A 345 -10.70 -7.59 -6.06
N ALA A 346 -10.87 -6.73 -5.06
CA ALA A 346 -11.36 -5.37 -5.25
C ALA A 346 -10.37 -4.50 -6.04
N SER A 347 -9.10 -4.48 -5.65
CA SER A 347 -8.04 -3.67 -6.29
C SER A 347 -7.80 -4.07 -7.74
N SER A 348 -7.73 -5.38 -8.03
CA SER A 348 -7.62 -5.88 -9.42
C SER A 348 -8.84 -5.54 -10.27
N SER A 349 -10.03 -5.48 -9.66
CA SER A 349 -11.26 -5.09 -10.35
C SER A 349 -11.25 -3.62 -10.75
N VAL A 350 -10.72 -2.72 -9.93
CA VAL A 350 -10.55 -1.29 -10.28
C VAL A 350 -9.73 -1.13 -11.56
N SER A 351 -8.55 -1.75 -11.60
CA SER A 351 -7.64 -1.64 -12.75
C SER A 351 -8.24 -2.20 -14.05
N ARG A 352 -9.08 -3.24 -13.96
CA ARG A 352 -9.77 -3.85 -15.11
C ARG A 352 -10.98 -3.03 -15.57
N THR A 353 -11.65 -2.34 -14.65
CA THR A 353 -12.89 -1.60 -14.94
C THR A 353 -12.59 -0.20 -15.47
N ALA A 354 -11.51 0.42 -15.04
CA ALA A 354 -11.10 1.75 -15.49
C ALA A 354 -10.77 1.75 -17.00
N LYS A 355 -11.64 2.38 -17.79
CA LYS A 355 -11.47 2.52 -19.25
C LYS A 355 -10.38 3.55 -19.57
N THR A 356 -10.35 4.64 -18.82
CA THR A 356 -9.39 5.75 -18.93
C THR A 356 -8.84 6.09 -17.56
N GLY A 357 -7.70 6.77 -17.46
CA GLY A 357 -7.16 7.23 -16.17
C GLY A 357 -6.91 6.11 -15.15
N ARG A 358 -6.38 4.96 -15.57
CA ARG A 358 -6.15 3.80 -14.69
C ARG A 358 -5.27 4.12 -13.48
N ALA A 359 -4.28 5.00 -13.66
CA ALA A 359 -3.41 5.43 -12.57
C ALA A 359 -4.21 6.21 -11.51
N GLN A 360 -5.07 7.14 -11.93
CA GLN A 360 -5.95 7.93 -11.06
C GLN A 360 -6.98 7.04 -10.37
N ALA A 361 -7.59 6.08 -11.09
CA ALA A 361 -8.51 5.11 -10.50
C ALA A 361 -7.84 4.28 -9.40
N SER A 362 -6.62 3.81 -9.62
CA SER A 362 -5.84 3.06 -8.63
C SER A 362 -5.41 3.92 -7.45
N ALA A 363 -5.04 5.19 -7.69
CA ALA A 363 -4.70 6.12 -6.63
C ALA A 363 -5.92 6.45 -5.75
N LEU A 364 -7.10 6.66 -6.34
CA LEU A 364 -8.36 6.86 -5.60
C LEU A 364 -8.75 5.62 -4.78
N TYR A 365 -8.54 4.41 -5.32
CA TYR A 365 -8.73 3.18 -4.56
C TYR A 365 -7.80 3.13 -3.35
N GLN A 366 -6.52 3.47 -3.52
CA GLN A 366 -5.57 3.54 -2.41
C GLN A 366 -5.95 4.62 -1.39
N SER A 367 -6.39 5.79 -1.83
CA SER A 367 -6.91 6.83 -0.93
C SER A 367 -8.08 6.30 -0.10
N ALA A 368 -9.09 5.70 -0.73
CA ALA A 368 -10.23 5.12 -0.03
C ALA A 368 -9.81 4.01 0.95
N TYR A 369 -8.91 3.14 0.53
CA TYR A 369 -8.33 2.06 1.34
C TYR A 369 -7.63 2.61 2.59
N TYR A 370 -6.75 3.61 2.47
CA TYR A 370 -6.03 4.17 3.61
C TYR A 370 -6.91 5.07 4.50
N LEU A 371 -7.93 5.73 3.93
CA LEU A 371 -8.98 6.38 4.74
C LEU A 371 -9.75 5.35 5.57
N GLY A 372 -10.06 4.19 4.99
CA GLY A 372 -10.61 3.05 5.73
C GLY A 372 -9.70 2.59 6.87
N SER A 373 -8.38 2.54 6.66
CA SER A 373 -7.39 2.24 7.70
C SER A 373 -7.40 3.25 8.83
N SER A 374 -7.39 4.54 8.47
CA SER A 374 -7.39 5.65 9.44
C SER A 374 -8.67 5.65 10.27
N ALA A 375 -9.83 5.61 9.61
CA ALA A 375 -11.13 5.59 10.26
C ALA A 375 -11.32 4.32 11.11
N GLY A 376 -11.01 3.15 10.53
CA GLY A 376 -11.13 1.86 11.21
C GLY A 376 -10.25 1.77 12.45
N GLY A 377 -9.00 2.21 12.36
CA GLY A 377 -8.09 2.24 13.49
C GLY A 377 -8.60 3.10 14.64
N THR A 378 -9.04 4.32 14.34
CA THR A 378 -9.58 5.24 15.35
C THR A 378 -10.90 4.73 15.93
N LEU A 379 -11.87 4.37 15.08
CA LEU A 379 -13.19 3.88 15.53
C LEU A 379 -13.06 2.57 16.30
N GLY A 380 -12.17 1.65 15.84
CA GLY A 380 -11.88 0.41 16.56
C GLY A 380 -11.28 0.66 17.94
N ALA A 381 -10.38 1.62 18.07
CA ALA A 381 -9.77 1.98 19.35
C ALA A 381 -10.78 2.67 20.30
N VAL A 382 -11.65 3.51 19.79
CA VAL A 382 -12.75 4.13 20.56
C VAL A 382 -13.73 3.05 21.01
N ALA A 383 -14.14 2.14 20.11
CA ALA A 383 -15.04 1.04 20.44
C ALA A 383 -14.44 0.11 21.51
N PHE A 384 -13.15 -0.24 21.37
CA PHE A 384 -12.43 -1.04 22.36
C PHE A 384 -12.39 -0.37 23.73
N HIS A 385 -12.09 0.93 23.76
CA HIS A 385 -12.04 1.68 25.01
C HIS A 385 -13.41 1.78 25.71
N SER A 386 -14.50 1.88 24.95
CA SER A 386 -15.86 2.06 25.48
C SER A 386 -16.51 0.77 25.96
N ALA A 387 -16.33 -0.35 25.25
CA ALA A 387 -17.01 -1.63 25.55
C ALA A 387 -16.16 -2.87 25.20
N GLY A 388 -14.84 -2.75 25.20
CA GLY A 388 -13.89 -3.84 25.02
C GLY A 388 -13.88 -4.46 23.62
N TRP A 389 -13.28 -5.63 23.52
CA TRP A 389 -13.12 -6.36 22.28
C TRP A 389 -14.42 -6.65 21.52
N PRO A 390 -15.54 -7.02 22.17
CA PRO A 390 -16.81 -7.25 21.50
C PRO A 390 -17.30 -6.05 20.67
N ALA A 391 -17.08 -4.81 21.14
CA ALA A 391 -17.46 -3.61 20.40
C ALA A 391 -16.62 -3.42 19.14
N THR A 392 -15.32 -3.74 19.20
CA THR A 392 -14.44 -3.75 18.00
C THR A 392 -14.90 -4.80 16.98
N VAL A 393 -15.27 -5.99 17.45
CA VAL A 393 -15.82 -7.07 16.59
C VAL A 393 -17.13 -6.63 15.96
N LEU A 394 -18.04 -6.00 16.72
CA LEU A 394 -19.30 -5.48 16.19
C LEU A 394 -19.07 -4.43 15.08
N LEU A 395 -18.16 -3.49 15.28
CA LEU A 395 -17.75 -2.53 14.26
C LEU A 395 -17.23 -3.27 13.00
N GLY A 396 -16.40 -4.30 13.18
CA GLY A 396 -15.91 -5.13 12.08
C GLY A 396 -17.05 -5.83 11.32
N LEU A 397 -18.02 -6.41 12.03
CA LEU A 397 -19.19 -7.07 11.42
C LEU A 397 -20.08 -6.09 10.68
N VAL A 398 -20.28 -4.88 11.19
CA VAL A 398 -21.02 -3.81 10.50
C VAL A 398 -20.33 -3.43 9.18
N ALA A 399 -19.00 -3.29 9.18
CA ALA A 399 -18.24 -3.02 7.96
C ALA A 399 -18.33 -4.19 6.96
N VAL A 400 -18.25 -5.44 7.44
CA VAL A 400 -18.45 -6.66 6.63
C VAL A 400 -19.85 -6.67 6.00
N LEU A 401 -20.90 -6.35 6.75
CA LEU A 401 -22.26 -6.22 6.23
C LEU A 401 -22.35 -5.12 5.16
N GLY A 402 -21.62 -4.03 5.32
CA GLY A 402 -21.47 -3.00 4.29
C GLY A 402 -20.92 -3.55 2.98
N VAL A 403 -19.87 -4.39 3.02
CA VAL A 403 -19.31 -5.06 1.83
C VAL A 403 -20.35 -5.97 1.17
N VAL A 404 -21.10 -6.75 1.96
CA VAL A 404 -22.18 -7.61 1.46
C VAL A 404 -23.24 -6.76 0.76
N SER A 405 -23.71 -5.70 1.40
CA SER A 405 -24.76 -4.81 0.88
C SER A 405 -24.34 -4.18 -0.46
N ILE A 406 -23.12 -3.65 -0.55
CA ILE A 406 -22.58 -3.10 -1.80
C ILE A 406 -22.49 -4.16 -2.89
N THR A 407 -22.07 -5.37 -2.55
CA THR A 407 -21.93 -6.48 -3.52
C THR A 407 -23.30 -6.95 -4.02
N LEU A 408 -24.30 -7.06 -3.13
CA LEU A 408 -25.67 -7.44 -3.46
C LEU A 408 -26.36 -6.36 -4.32
N TYR A 409 -26.24 -5.09 -3.94
CA TYR A 409 -26.78 -3.99 -4.74
C TYR A 409 -26.19 -3.98 -6.14
N GLY A 410 -24.87 -4.16 -6.29
CA GLY A 410 -24.22 -4.28 -7.59
C GLY A 410 -24.70 -5.47 -8.41
N SER A 411 -25.15 -6.58 -7.77
CA SER A 411 -25.70 -7.71 -8.49
C SER A 411 -27.13 -7.44 -9.01
N ARG A 412 -27.95 -6.76 -8.19
CA ARG A 412 -29.31 -6.38 -8.61
C ARG A 412 -29.30 -5.42 -9.79
N VAL A 413 -28.46 -4.38 -9.73
CA VAL A 413 -28.31 -3.42 -10.85
C VAL A 413 -27.90 -4.12 -12.13
N ALA A 414 -26.86 -4.95 -12.11
CA ALA A 414 -26.42 -5.70 -13.30
C ALA A 414 -27.45 -6.71 -13.82
N HIS A 415 -28.33 -7.24 -12.96
CA HIS A 415 -29.42 -8.11 -13.39
C HIS A 415 -30.56 -7.32 -14.06
N LEU A 416 -30.90 -6.15 -13.54
CA LEU A 416 -31.87 -5.25 -14.13
C LEU A 416 -31.44 -4.73 -15.50
N GLU A 417 -30.18 -4.30 -15.63
CA GLU A 417 -29.61 -3.85 -16.91
C GLU A 417 -29.66 -4.93 -18.00
N ARG A 418 -29.47 -6.20 -17.64
CA ARG A 418 -29.59 -7.32 -18.58
C ARG A 418 -31.03 -7.65 -18.99
N ARG A 419 -32.04 -7.21 -18.24
CA ARG A 419 -33.47 -7.43 -18.51
C ARG A 419 -34.09 -6.34 -19.38
N VAL A 420 -33.45 -5.18 -19.53
CA VAL A 420 -33.88 -4.13 -20.44
C VAL A 420 -33.53 -4.56 -21.87
N PRO A 421 -34.50 -4.83 -22.77
CA PRO A 421 -34.20 -5.19 -24.15
C PRO A 421 -33.45 -4.04 -24.84
N ALA A 422 -32.49 -4.41 -25.72
CA ALA A 422 -31.68 -3.44 -26.48
C ALA A 422 -32.47 -2.46 -27.37
N THR A 423 -33.77 -2.69 -27.53
CA THR A 423 -34.71 -1.89 -28.31
C THR A 423 -35.11 -0.55 -27.66
N VAL A 424 -34.81 -0.30 -26.37
CA VAL A 424 -35.17 0.95 -25.69
C VAL A 424 -34.01 1.97 -25.69
N ALA A 425 -32.80 1.55 -26.05
CA ALA A 425 -31.60 2.41 -26.02
C ALA A 425 -31.40 3.28 -27.30
N LEU A 426 -32.35 3.27 -28.24
CA LEU A 426 -32.32 4.01 -29.51
C LEU A 426 -33.46 5.03 -29.65
N ARG A 427 -33.97 5.57 -28.56
CA ARG A 427 -34.87 6.73 -28.59
C ARG A 427 -34.31 7.90 -27.79
#